data_645833389a62cb13d18212774315e605
#
_entry.id   645833389a62cb13d18212774315e605
#
_cell.length_a   1.000
_cell.length_b   1.000
_cell.length_c   1.000
_cell.angle_alpha   90.00
_cell.angle_beta   90.00
_cell.angle_gamma   90.00
#
_symmetry.space_group_name_H-M   'P 1'
#
loop_
_entity.id
_entity.type
_entity.pdbx_description
1 polymer ?
#
loop_
_entity_poly.entity_id
_entity_poly.type
_entity_poly.pdbx_seq_one_letter_code
_entity_poly.pdbx_strand_id
1 'polypeptide(L)'
;MPGRVRSGISGRRKIMLAARARFDKRTSMIEKLLTVLASFAIAVISGGGYLGIVLLMAIESACIPLPSEIIMPFAGYLVSTGQFNLYLAATAGAIGCNLGSIVGYEIGKRGGRPVAERWGRYVLVGPGELDAADRFFDRFGHIAVLIGRLLPVIRSFIAFPAGVARMRLVPFHIYTFVGSWPWCFGLAWVGMKLGDKWNSDPRIKTAFHSADALIAVVLAAAVAFYVWHRVRGMKAKP
;
A
#
# COMPACT_ATOMS: atom_id res chain seq x y z
N MET A 1 51.31 -25.57 -24.86
CA MET A 1 50.21 -24.67 -25.23
C MET A 1 49.40 -24.31 -23.98
N PRO A 2 49.46 -23.07 -23.49
CA PRO A 2 48.52 -22.57 -22.47
C PRO A 2 47.91 -21.26 -22.96
N GLY A 3 46.65 -21.27 -23.38
CA GLY A 3 46.04 -20.06 -23.88
C GLY A 3 44.55 -20.17 -24.18
N ARG A 4 43.67 -20.40 -23.19
CA ARG A 4 42.21 -20.26 -23.44
C ARG A 4 41.29 -20.12 -22.17
N VAL A 5 41.78 -19.63 -21.03
CA VAL A 5 40.94 -19.52 -19.83
C VAL A 5 40.65 -18.05 -19.38
N ARG A 6 41.26 -17.04 -20.01
CA ARG A 6 41.12 -15.65 -19.56
C ARG A 6 39.92 -14.84 -20.08
N SER A 7 39.17 -15.32 -21.09
CA SER A 7 38.07 -14.52 -21.67
C SER A 7 36.73 -14.59 -20.94
N GLY A 8 36.46 -15.66 -20.19
CA GLY A 8 35.21 -15.85 -19.50
C GLY A 8 35.01 -14.98 -18.22
N ILE A 9 36.09 -14.62 -17.55
CA ILE A 9 36.05 -13.86 -16.28
C ILE A 9 35.73 -12.37 -16.55
N SER A 10 36.22 -11.82 -17.68
CA SER A 10 35.94 -10.43 -18.06
C SER A 10 34.46 -10.17 -18.38
N GLY A 11 33.79 -11.11 -19.05
CA GLY A 11 32.39 -11.01 -19.43
C GLY A 11 31.45 -11.01 -18.20
N ARG A 12 31.68 -11.94 -17.27
CA ARG A 12 30.89 -12.02 -16.03
C ARG A 12 31.03 -10.77 -15.17
N ARG A 13 32.22 -10.19 -15.07
CA ARG A 13 32.47 -8.96 -14.32
C ARG A 13 31.77 -7.75 -14.93
N LYS A 14 31.73 -7.62 -16.26
CA LYS A 14 31.00 -6.57 -16.96
C LYS A 14 29.47 -6.69 -16.76
N ILE A 15 28.94 -7.92 -16.80
CA ILE A 15 27.52 -8.17 -16.56
C ILE A 15 27.12 -7.82 -15.11
N MET A 16 27.94 -8.21 -14.13
CA MET A 16 27.73 -7.85 -12.73
C MET A 16 27.79 -6.34 -12.48
N LEU A 17 28.74 -5.64 -13.08
CA LEU A 17 28.86 -4.19 -12.96
C LEU A 17 27.68 -3.46 -13.61
N ALA A 18 27.23 -3.94 -14.79
CA ALA A 18 26.06 -3.39 -15.46
C ALA A 18 24.76 -3.65 -14.67
N ALA A 19 24.62 -4.83 -14.05
CA ALA A 19 23.49 -5.15 -13.17
C ALA A 19 23.49 -4.27 -11.92
N ARG A 20 24.67 -4.07 -11.30
CA ARG A 20 24.83 -3.20 -10.13
C ARG A 20 24.54 -1.74 -10.46
N ALA A 21 25.00 -1.23 -11.58
CA ALA A 21 24.73 0.14 -12.02
C ALA A 21 23.24 0.36 -12.36
N ARG A 22 22.54 -0.66 -12.91
CA ARG A 22 21.09 -0.61 -13.12
C ARG A 22 20.34 -0.65 -11.79
N PHE A 23 20.80 -1.44 -10.83
CA PHE A 23 20.23 -1.52 -9.49
C PHE A 23 20.38 -0.19 -8.77
N ASP A 24 21.60 0.40 -8.72
CA ASP A 24 21.88 1.71 -8.12
C ASP A 24 21.03 2.84 -8.75
N LYS A 25 20.89 2.84 -10.09
CA LYS A 25 20.07 3.83 -10.79
C LYS A 25 18.58 3.70 -10.45
N ARG A 26 18.11 2.46 -10.30
CA ARG A 26 16.72 2.17 -9.92
C ARG A 26 16.43 2.57 -8.48
N THR A 27 17.36 2.28 -7.56
CA THR A 27 17.28 2.66 -6.14
C THR A 27 17.26 4.19 -6.01
N SER A 28 18.17 4.90 -6.69
CA SER A 28 18.21 6.37 -6.71
C SER A 28 16.92 7.01 -7.26
N MET A 29 16.25 6.38 -8.23
CA MET A 29 15.00 6.87 -8.78
C MET A 29 13.84 6.69 -7.79
N ILE A 30 13.79 5.54 -7.11
CA ILE A 30 12.79 5.27 -6.05
C ILE A 30 12.97 6.22 -4.89
N GLU A 31 14.19 6.43 -4.42
CA GLU A 31 14.51 7.38 -3.35
C GLU A 31 14.08 8.81 -3.69
N LYS A 32 14.33 9.26 -4.92
CA LYS A 32 13.87 10.58 -5.38
C LYS A 32 12.35 10.68 -5.38
N LEU A 33 11.65 9.64 -5.87
CA LEU A 33 10.19 9.60 -5.87
C LEU A 33 9.64 9.66 -4.45
N LEU A 34 10.17 8.85 -3.53
CA LEU A 34 9.77 8.86 -2.12
C LEU A 34 10.02 10.20 -1.46
N THR A 35 11.15 10.84 -1.76
CA THR A 35 11.46 12.18 -1.25
C THR A 35 10.47 13.23 -1.74
N VAL A 36 10.09 13.19 -3.02
CA VAL A 36 9.09 14.10 -3.58
C VAL A 36 7.72 13.86 -2.96
N LEU A 37 7.31 12.59 -2.81
CA LEU A 37 6.04 12.23 -2.16
C LEU A 37 6.02 12.67 -0.68
N ALA A 38 7.13 12.46 0.04
CA ALA A 38 7.26 12.90 1.43
C ALA A 38 7.17 14.42 1.54
N SER A 39 7.90 15.17 0.69
CA SER A 39 7.87 16.62 0.69
C SER A 39 6.48 17.16 0.36
N PHE A 40 5.79 16.52 -0.58
CA PHE A 40 4.40 16.86 -0.91
C PHE A 40 3.46 16.61 0.28
N ALA A 41 3.56 15.44 0.92
CA ALA A 41 2.74 15.12 2.08
C ALA A 41 2.97 16.10 3.24
N ILE A 42 4.24 16.44 3.52
CA ILE A 42 4.63 17.42 4.53
C ILE A 42 4.01 18.79 4.22
N ALA A 43 4.12 19.26 2.97
CA ALA A 43 3.57 20.55 2.57
C ALA A 43 2.03 20.60 2.74
N VAL A 44 1.35 19.53 2.34
CA VAL A 44 -0.12 19.42 2.46
C VAL A 44 -0.56 19.39 3.93
N ILE A 45 0.13 18.64 4.79
CA ILE A 45 -0.22 18.55 6.21
C ILE A 45 0.12 19.86 6.93
N SER A 46 1.27 20.47 6.64
CA SER A 46 1.69 21.74 7.27
C SER A 46 0.77 22.92 6.90
N GLY A 47 0.26 22.93 5.65
CA GLY A 47 -0.66 23.99 5.19
C GLY A 47 -2.13 23.70 5.48
N GLY A 48 -2.54 22.44 5.38
CA GLY A 48 -3.94 22.01 5.49
C GLY A 48 -4.34 21.46 6.87
N GLY A 49 -3.39 21.28 7.78
CA GLY A 49 -3.66 20.75 9.11
C GLY A 49 -4.32 19.35 9.08
N TYR A 50 -5.33 19.15 9.89
CA TYR A 50 -6.09 17.88 9.91
C TYR A 50 -6.79 17.57 8.58
N LEU A 51 -7.22 18.60 7.84
CA LEU A 51 -7.80 18.42 6.50
C LEU A 51 -6.76 17.88 5.51
N GLY A 52 -5.51 18.31 5.63
CA GLY A 52 -4.39 17.75 4.86
C GLY A 52 -4.22 16.25 5.11
N ILE A 53 -4.32 15.81 6.37
CA ILE A 53 -4.28 14.38 6.72
C ILE A 53 -5.47 13.65 6.08
N VAL A 54 -6.69 14.18 6.21
CA VAL A 54 -7.90 13.57 5.61
C VAL A 54 -7.73 13.40 4.10
N LEU A 55 -7.28 14.44 3.40
CA LEU A 55 -7.09 14.41 1.94
C LEU A 55 -6.05 13.37 1.52
N LEU A 56 -4.88 13.35 2.14
CA LEU A 56 -3.81 12.42 1.79
C LEU A 56 -4.21 10.98 2.06
N MET A 57 -4.86 10.70 3.20
CA MET A 57 -5.34 9.37 3.54
C MET A 57 -6.53 8.93 2.67
N ALA A 58 -7.34 9.88 2.19
CA ALA A 58 -8.39 9.59 1.22
C ALA A 58 -7.81 9.22 -0.15
N ILE A 59 -6.80 9.95 -0.62
CA ILE A 59 -6.10 9.65 -1.87
C ILE A 59 -5.42 8.27 -1.78
N GLU A 60 -4.76 7.96 -0.68
CA GLU A 60 -4.13 6.64 -0.43
C GLU A 60 -5.17 5.51 -0.48
N SER A 61 -6.28 5.68 0.20
CA SER A 61 -7.35 4.67 0.25
C SER A 61 -8.19 4.58 -1.02
N ALA A 62 -8.05 5.52 -1.94
CA ALA A 62 -8.63 5.46 -3.29
C ALA A 62 -7.76 4.64 -4.28
N CYS A 63 -6.90 3.75 -3.77
CA CYS A 63 -5.96 2.91 -4.54
C CYS A 63 -4.83 3.69 -5.24
N ILE A 64 -4.54 4.91 -4.80
CA ILE A 64 -3.36 5.65 -5.24
C ILE A 64 -2.21 5.33 -4.27
N PRO A 65 -1.04 4.87 -4.73
CA PRO A 65 0.03 4.39 -3.84
C PRO A 65 0.76 5.55 -3.16
N LEU A 66 0.10 6.15 -2.17
CA LEU A 66 0.72 7.07 -1.22
C LEU A 66 1.04 6.30 0.06
N PRO A 67 2.28 6.35 0.56
CA PRO A 67 2.65 5.60 1.75
C PRO A 67 2.12 6.30 3.02
N SER A 68 1.10 5.72 3.63
CA SER A 68 0.59 6.16 4.95
C SER A 68 1.66 6.08 6.05
N GLU A 69 2.65 5.23 5.83
CA GLU A 69 3.85 5.07 6.65
C GLU A 69 4.73 6.34 6.69
N ILE A 70 4.48 7.28 5.79
CA ILE A 70 5.07 8.63 5.80
C ILE A 70 4.06 9.65 6.37
N ILE A 71 2.80 9.59 5.91
CA ILE A 71 1.75 10.56 6.25
C ILE A 71 1.48 10.57 7.76
N MET A 72 1.18 9.41 8.33
CA MET A 72 0.76 9.31 9.74
C MET A 72 1.90 9.52 10.74
N PRO A 73 3.14 9.00 10.55
CA PRO A 73 4.24 9.34 11.42
C PRO A 73 4.64 10.83 11.36
N PHE A 74 4.52 11.47 10.20
CA PHE A 74 4.74 12.92 10.13
C PHE A 74 3.66 13.70 10.91
N ALA A 75 2.39 13.31 10.81
CA ALA A 75 1.34 13.85 11.67
C ALA A 75 1.64 13.64 13.16
N GLY A 76 2.21 12.47 13.51
CA GLY A 76 2.69 12.17 14.86
C GLY A 76 3.86 13.04 15.30
N TYR A 77 4.80 13.35 14.41
CA TYR A 77 5.85 14.35 14.67
C TYR A 77 5.25 15.72 15.02
N LEU A 78 4.22 16.17 14.30
CA LEU A 78 3.54 17.43 14.63
C LEU A 78 2.78 17.37 15.97
N VAL A 79 2.39 16.17 16.43
CA VAL A 79 1.90 15.97 17.78
C VAL A 79 3.01 16.18 18.82
N SER A 80 4.22 15.66 18.58
CA SER A 80 5.35 15.85 19.50
C SER A 80 5.79 17.30 19.65
N THR A 81 5.58 18.12 18.62
CA THR A 81 5.84 19.58 18.64
C THR A 81 4.68 20.40 19.26
N GLY A 82 3.61 19.73 19.71
CA GLY A 82 2.45 20.39 20.32
C GLY A 82 1.48 21.05 19.33
N GLN A 83 1.70 20.90 18.00
CA GLN A 83 0.84 21.48 16.99
C GLN A 83 -0.45 20.70 16.77
N PHE A 84 -0.41 19.37 16.98
CA PHE A 84 -1.54 18.48 16.74
C PHE A 84 -1.87 17.67 18.00
N ASN A 85 -3.12 17.20 18.07
CA ASN A 85 -3.57 16.21 19.05
C ASN A 85 -3.52 14.81 18.41
N LEU A 86 -2.97 13.82 19.12
CA LEU A 86 -2.80 12.46 18.63
C LEU A 86 -4.11 11.80 18.21
N TYR A 87 -5.14 11.94 19.06
CA TYR A 87 -6.46 11.33 18.80
C TYR A 87 -7.15 11.98 17.59
N LEU A 88 -7.03 13.31 17.47
CA LEU A 88 -7.59 14.04 16.32
C LEU A 88 -6.85 13.69 15.04
N ALA A 89 -5.53 13.54 15.06
CA ALA A 89 -4.75 13.11 13.90
C ALA A 89 -5.12 11.69 13.45
N ALA A 90 -5.24 10.76 14.39
CA ALA A 90 -5.69 9.39 14.10
C ALA A 90 -7.12 9.36 13.54
N THR A 91 -8.02 10.16 14.10
CA THR A 91 -9.40 10.26 13.64
C THR A 91 -9.50 10.87 12.25
N ALA A 92 -8.74 11.94 11.98
CA ALA A 92 -8.62 12.54 10.66
C ALA A 92 -8.11 11.52 9.61
N GLY A 93 -7.09 10.75 9.98
CA GLY A 93 -6.58 9.66 9.15
C GLY A 93 -7.64 8.60 8.85
N ALA A 94 -8.37 8.14 9.86
CA ALA A 94 -9.43 7.14 9.70
C ALA A 94 -10.62 7.67 8.87
N ILE A 95 -10.99 8.94 9.02
CA ILE A 95 -12.00 9.61 8.17
C ILE A 95 -11.51 9.64 6.73
N GLY A 96 -10.26 10.02 6.49
CA GLY A 96 -9.66 10.01 5.15
C GLY A 96 -9.71 8.63 4.52
N CYS A 97 -9.28 7.59 5.25
CA CYS A 97 -9.37 6.20 4.79
C CYS A 97 -10.81 5.82 4.42
N ASN A 98 -11.78 6.26 5.21
CA ASN A 98 -13.19 5.96 4.97
C ASN A 98 -13.70 6.62 3.69
N LEU A 99 -13.42 7.92 3.50
CA LEU A 99 -13.81 8.67 2.31
C LEU A 99 -13.17 8.10 1.03
N GLY A 100 -11.86 7.82 1.07
CA GLY A 100 -11.16 7.23 -0.07
C GLY A 100 -11.68 5.84 -0.44
N SER A 101 -12.10 5.07 0.55
CA SER A 101 -12.65 3.72 0.33
C SER A 101 -13.98 3.70 -0.40
N ILE A 102 -14.73 4.81 -0.38
CA ILE A 102 -15.98 4.94 -1.18
C ILE A 102 -15.65 4.79 -2.67
N VAL A 103 -14.54 5.38 -3.11
CA VAL A 103 -14.11 5.30 -4.51
C VAL A 103 -13.83 3.85 -4.90
N GLY A 104 -13.02 3.14 -4.11
CA GLY A 104 -12.71 1.71 -4.34
C GLY A 104 -13.97 0.83 -4.30
N TYR A 105 -14.87 1.10 -3.35
CA TYR A 105 -16.14 0.40 -3.22
C TYR A 105 -17.05 0.63 -4.45
N GLU A 106 -17.22 1.88 -4.90
CA GLU A 106 -18.07 2.20 -6.05
C GLU A 106 -17.50 1.63 -7.36
N ILE A 107 -16.18 1.63 -7.52
CA ILE A 107 -15.51 0.97 -8.65
C ILE A 107 -15.81 -0.54 -8.61
N GLY A 108 -15.70 -1.19 -7.45
CA GLY A 108 -16.03 -2.60 -7.28
C GLY A 108 -17.50 -2.89 -7.57
N LYS A 109 -18.42 -2.08 -7.02
CA LYS A 109 -19.87 -2.26 -7.16
C LYS A 109 -20.36 -2.06 -8.60
N ARG A 110 -19.85 -1.05 -9.28
CA ARG A 110 -20.27 -0.72 -10.65
C ARG A 110 -19.49 -1.47 -11.72
N GLY A 111 -18.18 -1.67 -11.47
CA GLY A 111 -17.25 -2.24 -12.41
C GLY A 111 -16.93 -3.72 -12.21
N GLY A 112 -17.20 -4.29 -11.02
CA GLY A 112 -16.72 -5.60 -10.63
C GLY A 112 -17.02 -6.70 -11.66
N ARG A 113 -18.28 -7.09 -11.83
CA ARG A 113 -18.66 -8.12 -12.80
C ARG A 113 -18.50 -7.67 -14.26
N PRO A 114 -19.02 -6.51 -14.72
CA PRO A 114 -18.86 -6.08 -16.11
C PRO A 114 -17.41 -5.85 -16.52
N VAL A 115 -16.57 -5.31 -15.62
CA VAL A 115 -15.14 -5.10 -15.87
C VAL A 115 -14.40 -6.43 -15.90
N ALA A 116 -14.74 -7.36 -15.02
CA ALA A 116 -14.14 -8.69 -15.03
C ALA A 116 -14.51 -9.50 -16.28
N GLU A 117 -15.72 -9.38 -16.78
CA GLU A 117 -16.16 -10.05 -18.01
C GLU A 117 -15.49 -9.43 -19.25
N ARG A 118 -15.37 -8.11 -19.30
CA ARG A 118 -14.86 -7.40 -20.48
C ARG A 118 -13.33 -7.22 -20.47
N TRP A 119 -12.75 -7.01 -19.30
CA TRP A 119 -11.34 -6.65 -19.12
C TRP A 119 -10.57 -7.59 -18.19
N GLY A 120 -11.20 -8.64 -17.68
CA GLY A 120 -10.64 -9.55 -16.69
C GLY A 120 -9.32 -10.18 -17.14
N ARG A 121 -9.16 -10.38 -18.46
CA ARG A 121 -7.92 -10.88 -19.06
C ARG A 121 -6.74 -9.94 -18.87
N TYR A 122 -6.98 -8.62 -18.77
CA TYR A 122 -5.94 -7.60 -18.59
C TYR A 122 -5.70 -7.27 -17.11
N VAL A 123 -6.75 -7.38 -16.28
CA VAL A 123 -6.70 -7.04 -14.84
C VAL A 123 -6.47 -8.29 -13.97
N LEU A 124 -6.34 -9.47 -14.60
CA LEU A 124 -6.16 -10.77 -13.93
C LEU A 124 -7.30 -11.12 -12.93
N VAL A 125 -8.45 -10.48 -13.05
CA VAL A 125 -9.65 -10.74 -12.25
C VAL A 125 -10.68 -11.42 -13.15
N GLY A 126 -10.90 -12.71 -12.94
CA GLY A 126 -11.90 -13.49 -13.67
C GLY A 126 -13.17 -13.71 -12.84
N PRO A 127 -14.21 -14.32 -13.44
CA PRO A 127 -15.45 -14.64 -12.74
C PRO A 127 -15.23 -15.48 -11.48
N GLY A 128 -14.25 -16.40 -11.50
CA GLY A 128 -13.94 -17.25 -10.35
C GLY A 128 -13.38 -16.49 -9.14
N GLU A 129 -12.66 -15.40 -9.35
CA GLU A 129 -12.17 -14.54 -8.28
C GLU A 129 -13.28 -13.69 -7.68
N LEU A 130 -14.24 -13.28 -8.50
CA LEU A 130 -15.44 -12.57 -8.02
C LEU A 130 -16.31 -13.49 -7.17
N ASP A 131 -16.54 -14.73 -7.63
CA ASP A 131 -17.26 -15.73 -6.85
C ASP A 131 -16.51 -16.14 -5.56
N ALA A 132 -15.18 -16.09 -5.57
CA ALA A 132 -14.38 -16.29 -4.36
C ALA A 132 -14.52 -15.11 -3.38
N ALA A 133 -14.59 -13.86 -3.88
CA ALA A 133 -14.85 -12.68 -3.07
C ALA A 133 -16.27 -12.75 -2.48
N ASP A 134 -17.28 -13.08 -3.27
CA ASP A 134 -18.67 -13.25 -2.80
C ASP A 134 -18.71 -14.30 -1.67
N ARG A 135 -18.16 -15.50 -1.88
CA ARG A 135 -18.10 -16.57 -0.84
C ARG A 135 -17.33 -16.13 0.42
N PHE A 136 -16.27 -15.34 0.27
CA PHE A 136 -15.50 -14.82 1.40
C PHE A 136 -16.35 -13.85 2.23
N PHE A 137 -17.06 -12.93 1.57
CA PHE A 137 -17.94 -11.99 2.25
C PHE A 137 -19.21 -12.66 2.80
N ASP A 138 -19.73 -13.68 2.13
CA ASP A 138 -20.85 -14.50 2.64
C ASP A 138 -20.46 -15.24 3.93
N ARG A 139 -19.22 -15.76 3.99
CA ARG A 139 -18.73 -16.53 5.14
C ARG A 139 -18.31 -15.64 6.31
N PHE A 140 -17.59 -14.56 6.06
CA PHE A 140 -17.02 -13.69 7.10
C PHE A 140 -17.82 -12.41 7.31
N GLY A 141 -18.74 -12.10 6.42
CA GLY A 141 -19.60 -10.93 6.51
C GLY A 141 -18.81 -9.62 6.63
N HIS A 142 -19.30 -8.76 7.50
CA HIS A 142 -18.72 -7.43 7.73
C HIS A 142 -17.35 -7.47 8.42
N ILE A 143 -17.04 -8.54 9.16
CA ILE A 143 -15.75 -8.74 9.86
C ILE A 143 -14.60 -8.87 8.85
N ALA A 144 -14.88 -9.34 7.65
CA ALA A 144 -13.90 -9.40 6.56
C ALA A 144 -13.25 -8.04 6.27
N VAL A 145 -14.05 -6.97 6.29
CA VAL A 145 -13.54 -5.59 6.10
C VAL A 145 -12.66 -5.19 7.28
N LEU A 146 -13.09 -5.46 8.52
CA LEU A 146 -12.32 -5.15 9.71
C LEU A 146 -10.95 -5.81 9.70
N ILE A 147 -10.91 -7.13 9.46
CA ILE A 147 -9.66 -7.90 9.40
C ILE A 147 -8.78 -7.39 8.26
N GLY A 148 -9.36 -7.19 7.07
CA GLY A 148 -8.63 -6.67 5.92
C GLY A 148 -8.01 -5.31 6.17
N ARG A 149 -8.66 -4.46 6.97
CA ARG A 149 -8.15 -3.13 7.35
C ARG A 149 -6.98 -3.18 8.33
N LEU A 150 -6.89 -4.21 9.14
CA LEU A 150 -5.76 -4.43 10.06
C LEU A 150 -4.52 -4.99 9.35
N LEU A 151 -4.66 -5.51 8.13
CA LEU A 151 -3.55 -6.05 7.34
C LEU A 151 -2.95 -4.97 6.44
N PRO A 152 -1.65 -4.65 6.55
CA PRO A 152 -1.01 -3.53 5.86
C PRO A 152 -1.23 -3.50 4.35
N VAL A 153 -1.17 -4.67 3.71
CA VAL A 153 -1.27 -4.82 2.27
C VAL A 153 -2.72 -4.79 1.78
N ILE A 154 -3.63 -5.44 2.51
CA ILE A 154 -5.01 -5.66 2.09
C ILE A 154 -5.86 -4.41 2.34
N ARG A 155 -5.49 -3.59 3.31
CA ARG A 155 -6.30 -2.44 3.80
C ARG A 155 -6.71 -1.45 2.70
N SER A 156 -5.84 -1.17 1.73
CA SER A 156 -6.13 -0.24 0.63
C SER A 156 -7.01 -0.87 -0.46
N PHE A 157 -6.98 -2.19 -0.58
CA PHE A 157 -7.69 -2.92 -1.64
C PHE A 157 -9.01 -3.54 -1.19
N ILE A 158 -9.24 -3.74 0.12
CA ILE A 158 -10.43 -4.45 0.66
C ILE A 158 -11.76 -3.78 0.26
N ALA A 159 -11.75 -2.48 -0.05
CA ALA A 159 -12.91 -1.74 -0.49
C ALA A 159 -13.44 -2.24 -1.85
N PHE A 160 -12.56 -2.65 -2.77
CA PHE A 160 -12.94 -3.15 -4.09
C PHE A 160 -13.74 -4.46 -3.99
N PRO A 161 -13.26 -5.56 -3.37
CA PRO A 161 -14.06 -6.78 -3.23
C PRO A 161 -15.32 -6.58 -2.37
N ALA A 162 -15.32 -5.67 -1.38
CA ALA A 162 -16.52 -5.32 -0.64
C ALA A 162 -17.59 -4.67 -1.54
N GLY A 163 -17.15 -3.86 -2.52
CA GLY A 163 -18.02 -3.29 -3.55
C GLY A 163 -18.56 -4.35 -4.51
N VAL A 164 -17.70 -5.28 -4.96
CA VAL A 164 -18.10 -6.42 -5.83
C VAL A 164 -19.20 -7.26 -5.17
N ALA A 165 -19.02 -7.61 -3.89
CA ALA A 165 -19.97 -8.34 -3.08
C ALA A 165 -21.19 -7.50 -2.66
N ARG A 166 -21.31 -6.25 -3.13
CA ARG A 166 -22.41 -5.31 -2.83
C ARG A 166 -22.76 -5.23 -1.34
N MET A 167 -21.74 -5.24 -0.49
CA MET A 167 -21.90 -5.11 0.94
C MET A 167 -22.70 -3.85 1.30
N ARG A 168 -23.51 -3.89 2.37
CA ARG A 168 -24.27 -2.70 2.82
C ARG A 168 -23.30 -1.60 3.23
N LEU A 169 -23.56 -0.35 2.78
CA LEU A 169 -22.66 0.80 2.98
C LEU A 169 -22.43 1.13 4.47
N VAL A 170 -23.50 1.12 5.28
CA VAL A 170 -23.40 1.51 6.70
C VAL A 170 -22.41 0.59 7.45
N PRO A 171 -22.56 -0.75 7.45
CA PRO A 171 -21.55 -1.63 8.04
C PRO A 171 -20.16 -1.44 7.41
N PHE A 172 -20.06 -1.29 6.09
CA PHE A 172 -18.79 -1.04 5.41
C PHE A 172 -18.05 0.16 5.99
N HIS A 173 -18.74 1.29 6.17
CA HIS A 173 -18.16 2.51 6.76
C HIS A 173 -17.75 2.33 8.22
N ILE A 174 -18.59 1.67 9.02
CA ILE A 174 -18.29 1.43 10.44
C ILE A 174 -17.03 0.57 10.58
N TYR A 175 -16.98 -0.59 9.90
CA TYR A 175 -15.84 -1.50 9.99
C TYR A 175 -14.57 -0.95 9.33
N THR A 176 -14.72 -0.14 8.27
CA THR A 176 -13.60 0.60 7.68
C THR A 176 -13.00 1.60 8.67
N PHE A 177 -13.85 2.40 9.33
CA PHE A 177 -13.41 3.39 10.31
C PHE A 177 -12.74 2.71 11.51
N VAL A 178 -13.42 1.74 12.12
CA VAL A 178 -12.93 1.02 13.29
C VAL A 178 -11.63 0.27 13.01
N GLY A 179 -11.50 -0.32 11.83
CA GLY A 179 -10.28 -1.04 11.42
C GLY A 179 -9.12 -0.12 11.04
N SER A 180 -9.40 1.07 10.48
CA SER A 180 -8.36 2.01 10.08
C SER A 180 -7.85 2.85 11.26
N TRP A 181 -8.67 3.12 12.25
CA TRP A 181 -8.32 3.98 13.38
C TRP A 181 -7.13 3.47 14.20
N PRO A 182 -7.05 2.18 14.63
CA PRO A 182 -5.88 1.67 15.35
C PRO A 182 -4.58 1.76 14.54
N TRP A 183 -4.68 1.55 13.23
CA TRP A 183 -3.54 1.69 12.34
C TRP A 183 -3.03 3.13 12.28
N CYS A 184 -3.93 4.09 12.02
CA CYS A 184 -3.60 5.51 12.00
C CYS A 184 -3.05 5.99 13.34
N PHE A 185 -3.68 5.54 14.45
CA PHE A 185 -3.21 5.84 15.80
C PHE A 185 -1.82 5.28 16.06
N GLY A 186 -1.58 4.01 15.74
CA GLY A 186 -0.29 3.35 15.94
C GLY A 186 0.85 4.06 15.20
N LEU A 187 0.64 4.37 13.92
CA LEU A 187 1.63 5.09 13.13
C LEU A 187 1.88 6.52 13.63
N ALA A 188 0.83 7.25 13.99
CA ALA A 188 0.97 8.59 14.56
C ALA A 188 1.65 8.56 15.93
N TRP A 189 1.31 7.56 16.78
CA TRP A 189 1.95 7.36 18.08
C TRP A 189 3.46 7.07 17.92
N VAL A 190 3.84 6.21 16.98
CA VAL A 190 5.25 5.95 16.65
C VAL A 190 5.94 7.25 16.23
N GLY A 191 5.35 8.02 15.32
CA GLY A 191 5.89 9.31 14.90
C GLY A 191 6.05 10.30 16.06
N MET A 192 5.06 10.37 16.96
CA MET A 192 5.11 11.20 18.17
C MET A 192 6.26 10.76 19.11
N LYS A 193 6.45 9.46 19.33
CA LYS A 193 7.51 8.93 20.19
C LYS A 193 8.91 9.11 19.59
N LEU A 194 9.04 9.05 18.29
CA LEU A 194 10.30 9.30 17.59
C LEU A 194 10.63 10.79 17.58
N GLY A 195 9.63 11.68 17.56
CA GLY A 195 9.80 13.13 17.64
C GLY A 195 10.91 13.65 16.73
N ASP A 196 11.82 14.47 17.28
CA ASP A 196 12.96 15.03 16.55
C ASP A 196 13.95 13.97 16.04
N LYS A 197 13.99 12.78 16.63
CA LYS A 197 14.81 11.65 16.17
C LYS A 197 14.37 11.14 14.79
N TRP A 198 13.13 11.37 14.41
CA TRP A 198 12.61 11.04 13.07
C TRP A 198 13.43 11.72 11.96
N ASN A 199 13.82 12.95 12.15
CA ASN A 199 14.60 13.71 11.17
C ASN A 199 16.12 13.56 11.32
N SER A 200 16.61 13.26 12.53
CA SER A 200 18.02 13.31 12.87
C SER A 200 18.73 11.94 12.88
N ASP A 201 18.00 10.83 13.05
CA ASP A 201 18.63 9.50 13.12
C ASP A 201 18.53 8.73 11.79
N PRO A 202 19.66 8.52 11.08
CA PRO A 202 19.69 7.74 9.84
C PRO A 202 19.22 6.30 10.02
N ARG A 203 19.35 5.72 11.22
CA ARG A 203 18.96 4.33 11.51
C ARG A 203 17.44 4.17 11.46
N ILE A 204 16.68 5.18 11.87
CA ILE A 204 15.24 5.18 11.84
C ILE A 204 14.77 5.20 10.38
N LYS A 205 15.34 6.08 9.56
CA LYS A 205 15.06 6.12 8.11
C LYS A 205 15.38 4.79 7.44
N THR A 206 16.52 4.18 7.80
CA THR A 206 16.91 2.87 7.27
C THR A 206 15.97 1.75 7.73
N ALA A 207 15.49 1.76 8.98
CA ALA A 207 14.55 0.79 9.50
C ALA A 207 13.18 0.88 8.80
N PHE A 208 12.68 2.08 8.53
CA PHE A 208 11.45 2.28 7.75
C PHE A 208 11.64 1.90 6.29
N HIS A 209 12.77 2.27 5.67
CA HIS A 209 13.08 1.84 4.29
C HIS A 209 13.22 0.32 4.16
N SER A 210 13.75 -0.36 5.18
CA SER A 210 13.84 -1.82 5.18
C SER A 210 12.46 -2.47 5.42
N ALA A 211 11.59 -1.87 6.23
CA ALA A 211 10.20 -2.31 6.37
C ALA A 211 9.40 -2.10 5.08
N ASP A 212 9.52 -0.95 4.44
CA ASP A 212 8.91 -0.66 3.13
C ASP A 212 9.43 -1.59 2.04
N ALA A 213 10.75 -1.85 2.02
CA ALA A 213 11.35 -2.79 1.10
C ALA A 213 10.86 -4.22 1.35
N LEU A 214 10.72 -4.64 2.61
CA LEU A 214 10.16 -5.95 2.97
C LEU A 214 8.70 -6.06 2.53
N ILE A 215 7.88 -5.05 2.78
CA ILE A 215 6.49 -4.99 2.33
C ILE A 215 6.42 -5.05 0.79
N ALA A 216 7.25 -4.27 0.10
CA ALA A 216 7.32 -4.28 -1.36
C ALA A 216 7.77 -5.64 -1.91
N VAL A 217 8.73 -6.31 -1.26
CA VAL A 217 9.20 -7.65 -1.65
C VAL A 217 8.10 -8.69 -1.41
N VAL A 218 7.41 -8.65 -0.26
CA VAL A 218 6.30 -9.55 0.04
C VAL A 218 5.16 -9.35 -0.95
N LEU A 219 4.83 -8.10 -1.28
CA LEU A 219 3.84 -7.76 -2.32
C LEU A 219 4.26 -8.29 -3.70
N ALA A 220 5.50 -8.02 -4.11
CA ALA A 220 6.02 -8.49 -5.38
C ALA A 220 6.03 -10.03 -5.45
N ALA A 221 6.41 -10.70 -4.35
CA ALA A 221 6.39 -12.15 -4.25
C ALA A 221 4.96 -12.72 -4.31
N ALA A 222 3.99 -12.09 -3.62
CA ALA A 222 2.59 -12.47 -3.65
C ALA A 222 1.99 -12.30 -5.06
N VAL A 223 2.26 -11.18 -5.72
CA VAL A 223 1.84 -10.92 -7.11
C VAL A 223 2.50 -11.91 -8.06
N ALA A 224 3.82 -12.14 -7.93
CA ALA A 224 4.54 -13.09 -8.77
C ALA A 224 4.02 -14.52 -8.58
N PHE A 225 3.76 -14.94 -7.32
CA PHE A 225 3.16 -16.24 -7.00
C PHE A 225 1.75 -16.37 -7.58
N TYR A 226 0.92 -15.33 -7.45
CA TYR A 226 -0.42 -15.29 -8.03
C TYR A 226 -0.39 -15.42 -9.56
N VAL A 227 0.46 -14.62 -10.23
CA VAL A 227 0.62 -14.66 -11.69
C VAL A 227 1.16 -16.04 -12.14
N TRP A 228 2.15 -16.58 -11.45
CA TRP A 228 2.73 -17.87 -11.75
C TRP A 228 1.70 -19.01 -11.60
N HIS A 229 0.94 -19.03 -10.50
CA HIS A 229 -0.12 -20.00 -10.27
C HIS A 229 -1.20 -19.93 -11.35
N ARG A 230 -1.57 -18.72 -11.75
CA ARG A 230 -2.58 -18.50 -12.78
C ARG A 230 -2.12 -18.90 -14.18
N VAL A 231 -0.90 -18.54 -14.56
CA VAL A 231 -0.32 -18.94 -15.86
C VAL A 231 -0.19 -20.47 -15.97
N ARG A 232 0.14 -21.15 -14.87
CA ARG A 232 0.13 -22.62 -14.84
C ARG A 232 -1.28 -23.19 -14.99
N GLY A 233 -2.28 -22.60 -14.36
CA GLY A 233 -3.67 -23.05 -14.48
C GLY A 233 -4.26 -22.85 -15.88
N MET A 234 -3.82 -21.83 -16.61
CA MET A 234 -4.25 -21.62 -18.02
C MET A 234 -3.60 -22.61 -19.01
N LYS A 235 -2.40 -23.13 -18.70
CA LYS A 235 -1.72 -24.13 -19.54
C LYS A 235 -2.22 -25.56 -19.29
N ALA A 236 -3.02 -25.78 -18.26
CA ALA A 236 -3.54 -27.10 -17.88
C ALA A 236 -4.99 -27.37 -18.33
N LYS A 237 -5.62 -26.45 -19.10
CA LYS A 237 -6.89 -26.74 -19.77
C LYS A 237 -6.61 -27.06 -21.24
N PRO A 238 -6.86 -28.32 -21.68
CA PRO A 238 -6.82 -28.69 -23.10
C PRO A 238 -7.95 -27.99 -23.87
#